data_a056980f8da189e2a2e0f376e4dbfa44
#
_entry.id   a056980f8da189e2a2e0f376e4dbfa44
#
_cell.length_a   1.000
_cell.length_b   1.000
_cell.length_c   1.000
_cell.angle_alpha   90.00
_cell.angle_beta   90.00
_cell.angle_gamma   90.00
#
_symmetry.space_group_name_H-M   'P 1'
#
loop_
_entity.id
_entity.type
_entity.pdbx_description
1 polymer ?
#
loop_
_entity_poly.entity_id
_entity_poly.type
_entity_poly.pdbx_seq_one_letter_code
_entity_poly.pdbx_strand_id
1 'polypeptide(L)'
;VCAHCYAPKSRDELRYQNVTRWLSELDASGALGVGFGGGEPTLYPDFVELCGFAARETRLSVSFTTHGHHIDEALAEELTGSVHFIRVSMDGVGATYEAIRRRSFRELQGRLTLVGTISRFGINVVVNERTLPDLDAAAAIAADSGACELLLLPQVPARGQPGIGAHTLQELRCWVETYRGSVRLCINETSADGFPTCDPLLEERGLRAYAHIDAAGVLKATSYHAAGVSIGEVGVLAALDHLAHELAENDA
;
A
#
# COMPACT_ATOMS: atom_id res chain seq x y z
N VAL A 1 10.24 -7.58 -11.25
CA VAL A 1 10.66 -7.42 -9.85
C VAL A 1 11.43 -6.11 -9.75
N CYS A 2 10.96 -5.18 -8.90
CA CYS A 2 11.57 -3.87 -8.70
C CYS A 2 12.87 -3.97 -7.90
N ALA A 3 13.79 -3.02 -8.12
CA ALA A 3 15.12 -3.04 -7.49
C ALA A 3 15.05 -2.93 -5.95
N HIS A 4 14.05 -2.21 -5.40
CA HIS A 4 13.84 -1.99 -3.95
C HIS A 4 12.69 -2.81 -3.37
N CYS A 5 12.23 -3.87 -4.06
CA CYS A 5 11.10 -4.66 -3.60
C CYS A 5 11.38 -5.37 -2.27
N TYR A 6 10.64 -5.02 -1.23
CA TYR A 6 10.73 -5.65 0.09
C TYR A 6 9.95 -6.97 0.18
N ALA A 7 8.96 -7.18 -0.68
CA ALA A 7 8.08 -8.35 -0.62
C ALA A 7 8.86 -9.67 -0.79
N PRO A 8 8.55 -10.71 -0.01
CA PRO A 8 9.09 -12.04 -0.20
C PRO A 8 8.85 -12.55 -1.62
N LYS A 9 9.86 -13.19 -2.22
CA LYS A 9 9.71 -13.89 -3.50
C LYS A 9 9.32 -15.33 -3.21
N SER A 10 8.14 -15.54 -2.64
CA SER A 10 7.56 -16.86 -2.46
C SER A 10 6.52 -17.13 -3.57
N ARG A 11 6.11 -18.39 -3.65
CA ARG A 11 4.96 -18.81 -4.47
C ARG A 11 3.71 -19.02 -3.61
N ASP A 12 3.78 -18.60 -2.35
CA ASP A 12 2.65 -18.71 -1.43
C ASP A 12 1.52 -17.80 -1.89
N GLU A 13 0.32 -18.29 -1.79
CA GLU A 13 -0.90 -17.61 -2.17
C GLU A 13 -1.99 -17.93 -1.15
N LEU A 14 -2.71 -16.93 -0.71
CA LEU A 14 -3.83 -17.09 0.20
C LEU A 14 -5.00 -17.75 -0.52
N ARG A 15 -5.64 -18.72 0.14
CA ARG A 15 -6.85 -19.35 -0.39
C ARG A 15 -8.04 -18.40 -0.25
N TYR A 16 -8.85 -18.27 -1.29
CA TYR A 16 -10.05 -17.44 -1.33
C TYR A 16 -10.94 -17.62 -0.09
N GLN A 17 -11.26 -18.87 0.28
CA GLN A 17 -12.12 -19.19 1.42
C GLN A 17 -11.54 -18.71 2.77
N ASN A 18 -10.20 -18.71 2.91
CA ASN A 18 -9.57 -18.20 4.12
C ASN A 18 -9.70 -16.68 4.18
N VAL A 19 -9.42 -15.98 3.06
CA VAL A 19 -9.50 -14.52 3.01
C VAL A 19 -10.92 -14.04 3.25
N THR A 20 -11.92 -14.62 2.61
CA THR A 20 -13.33 -14.24 2.80
C THR A 20 -13.81 -14.47 4.24
N ARG A 21 -13.40 -15.57 4.88
CA ARG A 21 -13.67 -15.81 6.31
C ARG A 21 -13.05 -14.72 7.18
N TRP A 22 -11.77 -14.38 6.97
CA TRP A 22 -11.08 -13.35 7.75
C TRP A 22 -11.69 -11.95 7.53
N LEU A 23 -12.12 -11.64 6.32
CA LEU A 23 -12.83 -10.39 6.04
C LEU A 23 -14.15 -10.30 6.83
N SER A 24 -14.90 -11.39 6.91
CA SER A 24 -16.13 -11.44 7.70
C SER A 24 -15.85 -11.29 9.21
N GLU A 25 -14.80 -11.94 9.73
CA GLU A 25 -14.36 -11.79 11.12
C GLU A 25 -13.95 -10.34 11.43
N LEU A 26 -13.17 -9.71 10.55
CA LEU A 26 -12.73 -8.32 10.70
C LEU A 26 -13.89 -7.34 10.62
N ASP A 27 -14.83 -7.51 9.69
CA ASP A 27 -16.04 -6.70 9.61
C ASP A 27 -16.88 -6.77 10.89
N ALA A 28 -17.07 -7.99 11.41
CA ALA A 28 -17.80 -8.21 12.66
C ALA A 28 -17.10 -7.56 13.87
N SER A 29 -15.78 -7.43 13.86
CA SER A 29 -15.00 -6.75 14.90
C SER A 29 -14.96 -5.23 14.77
N GLY A 30 -15.51 -4.67 13.68
CA GLY A 30 -15.53 -3.22 13.44
C GLY A 30 -14.31 -2.66 12.72
N ALA A 31 -13.54 -3.50 12.03
CA ALA A 31 -12.47 -3.02 11.16
C ALA A 31 -13.01 -2.06 10.10
N LEU A 32 -12.24 -1.04 9.74
CA LEU A 32 -12.68 0.00 8.81
C LEU A 32 -12.48 -0.38 7.35
N GLY A 33 -11.49 -1.20 7.04
CA GLY A 33 -11.19 -1.52 5.65
C GLY A 33 -10.14 -2.60 5.47
N VAL A 34 -9.99 -3.03 4.23
CA VAL A 34 -8.98 -3.96 3.76
C VAL A 34 -8.19 -3.37 2.61
N GLY A 35 -6.88 -3.60 2.62
CA GLY A 35 -5.99 -3.24 1.51
C GLY A 35 -5.34 -4.48 0.91
N PHE A 36 -5.63 -4.81 -0.34
CA PHE A 36 -4.97 -5.90 -1.05
C PHE A 36 -3.64 -5.43 -1.63
N GLY A 37 -2.59 -6.16 -1.32
CA GLY A 37 -1.24 -5.91 -1.80
C GLY A 37 -0.57 -7.21 -2.21
N GLY A 38 0.74 -7.28 -2.04
CA GLY A 38 1.53 -8.48 -2.28
C GLY A 38 2.55 -8.29 -3.39
N GLY A 39 2.68 -9.23 -4.32
CA GLY A 39 3.47 -9.06 -5.55
C GLY A 39 2.78 -8.06 -6.47
N GLU A 40 1.71 -8.50 -7.08
CA GLU A 40 0.75 -7.71 -7.85
C GLU A 40 -0.63 -8.34 -7.66
N PRO A 41 -1.56 -7.67 -6.94
CA PRO A 41 -2.85 -8.28 -6.59
C PRO A 41 -3.73 -8.59 -7.80
N THR A 42 -3.61 -7.84 -8.88
CA THR A 42 -4.36 -8.10 -10.13
C THR A 42 -3.97 -9.39 -10.85
N LEU A 43 -2.94 -10.09 -10.37
CA LEU A 43 -2.56 -11.43 -10.85
C LEU A 43 -3.17 -12.56 -10.01
N TYR A 44 -3.80 -12.24 -8.89
CA TYR A 44 -4.50 -13.24 -8.08
C TYR A 44 -5.75 -13.71 -8.84
N PRO A 45 -5.93 -15.03 -9.06
CA PRO A 45 -6.99 -15.54 -9.94
C PRO A 45 -8.39 -15.07 -9.54
N ASP A 46 -8.69 -15.04 -8.25
CA ASP A 46 -10.00 -14.69 -7.70
C ASP A 46 -10.07 -13.20 -7.26
N PHE A 47 -9.22 -12.31 -7.82
CA PHE A 47 -9.08 -10.93 -7.32
C PHE A 47 -10.37 -10.13 -7.45
N VAL A 48 -11.05 -10.23 -8.58
CA VAL A 48 -12.32 -9.52 -8.84
C VAL A 48 -13.41 -10.02 -7.90
N GLU A 49 -13.55 -11.34 -7.79
CA GLU A 49 -14.51 -11.97 -6.87
C GLU A 49 -14.25 -11.57 -5.42
N LEU A 50 -12.97 -11.50 -5.03
CA LEU A 50 -12.58 -11.12 -3.67
C LEU A 50 -12.93 -9.66 -3.36
N CYS A 51 -12.65 -8.74 -4.28
CA CYS A 51 -13.06 -7.34 -4.15
C CYS A 51 -14.58 -7.23 -4.08
N GLY A 52 -15.29 -7.97 -4.96
CA GLY A 52 -16.73 -8.03 -4.98
C GLY A 52 -17.34 -8.61 -3.70
N PHE A 53 -16.76 -9.66 -3.14
CA PHE A 53 -17.18 -10.22 -1.85
C PHE A 53 -17.01 -9.17 -0.74
N ALA A 54 -15.81 -8.58 -0.62
CA ALA A 54 -15.54 -7.59 0.41
C ALA A 54 -16.51 -6.39 0.35
N ALA A 55 -16.81 -5.90 -0.86
CA ALA A 55 -17.69 -4.75 -1.03
C ALA A 55 -19.16 -5.04 -0.81
N ARG A 56 -19.64 -6.27 -1.09
CA ARG A 56 -21.07 -6.60 -0.99
C ARG A 56 -21.45 -7.29 0.30
N GLU A 57 -20.54 -8.12 0.85
CA GLU A 57 -20.85 -8.97 2.02
C GLU A 57 -20.30 -8.39 3.33
N THR A 58 -19.55 -7.27 3.26
CA THR A 58 -18.98 -6.59 4.43
C THR A 58 -19.19 -5.07 4.33
N ARG A 59 -18.92 -4.37 5.42
CA ARG A 59 -18.88 -2.88 5.49
C ARG A 59 -17.46 -2.34 5.30
N LEU A 60 -16.50 -3.19 5.00
CA LEU A 60 -15.11 -2.81 4.85
C LEU A 60 -14.90 -1.90 3.64
N SER A 61 -14.14 -0.84 3.81
CA SER A 61 -13.61 -0.09 2.68
C SER A 61 -12.57 -0.95 1.95
N VAL A 62 -12.76 -1.15 0.64
CA VAL A 62 -11.89 -2.00 -0.18
C VAL A 62 -10.87 -1.14 -0.91
N SER A 63 -9.59 -1.44 -0.73
CA SER A 63 -8.49 -0.79 -1.44
C SER A 63 -7.47 -1.80 -1.95
N PHE A 64 -6.66 -1.40 -2.92
CA PHE A 64 -5.50 -2.21 -3.32
C PHE A 64 -4.34 -1.36 -3.82
N THR A 65 -3.13 -1.94 -3.77
CA THR A 65 -1.92 -1.33 -4.30
C THR A 65 -1.43 -2.11 -5.51
N THR A 66 -1.25 -1.44 -6.63
CA THR A 66 -0.87 -2.03 -7.91
C THR A 66 0.27 -1.26 -8.58
N HIS A 67 0.97 -1.92 -9.52
CA HIS A 67 1.85 -1.21 -10.45
C HIS A 67 1.08 -0.66 -11.67
N GLY A 68 -0.23 -0.89 -11.80
CA GLY A 68 -1.11 -0.33 -12.82
C GLY A 68 -1.10 -1.00 -14.20
N HIS A 69 -0.05 -1.71 -14.57
CA HIS A 69 0.14 -2.22 -15.95
C HIS A 69 -0.82 -3.33 -16.38
N HIS A 70 -1.46 -4.03 -15.43
CA HIS A 70 -2.44 -5.08 -15.73
C HIS A 70 -3.88 -4.54 -15.81
N ILE A 71 -4.09 -3.28 -15.47
CA ILE A 71 -5.41 -2.67 -15.53
C ILE A 71 -5.70 -2.32 -17.00
N ASP A 72 -6.59 -3.07 -17.61
CA ASP A 72 -7.19 -2.80 -18.90
C ASP A 72 -8.66 -2.44 -18.75
N GLU A 73 -9.36 -2.19 -19.86
CA GLU A 73 -10.75 -1.77 -19.85
C GLU A 73 -11.67 -2.83 -19.23
N ALA A 74 -11.41 -4.11 -19.51
CA ALA A 74 -12.21 -5.20 -18.99
C ALA A 74 -12.07 -5.32 -17.47
N LEU A 75 -10.83 -5.34 -16.94
CA LEU A 75 -10.59 -5.39 -15.51
C LEU A 75 -11.13 -4.13 -14.81
N ALA A 76 -11.03 -2.95 -15.45
CA ALA A 76 -11.57 -1.72 -14.90
C ALA A 76 -13.10 -1.78 -14.75
N GLU A 77 -13.81 -2.30 -15.74
CA GLU A 77 -15.25 -2.51 -15.68
C GLU A 77 -15.64 -3.48 -14.56
N GLU A 78 -14.96 -4.62 -14.45
CA GLU A 78 -15.22 -5.64 -13.43
C GLU A 78 -14.98 -5.13 -11.99
N LEU A 79 -13.98 -4.27 -11.77
CA LEU A 79 -13.66 -3.72 -10.45
C LEU A 79 -14.53 -2.52 -10.06
N THR A 80 -15.20 -1.87 -11.02
CA THR A 80 -16.03 -0.70 -10.77
C THR A 80 -17.18 -1.04 -9.80
N GLY A 81 -17.32 -0.22 -8.75
CA GLY A 81 -18.31 -0.42 -7.68
C GLY A 81 -17.90 -1.43 -6.59
N SER A 82 -16.78 -2.15 -6.78
CA SER A 82 -16.25 -3.09 -5.79
C SER A 82 -14.99 -2.58 -5.07
N VAL A 83 -14.42 -1.45 -5.53
CA VAL A 83 -13.19 -0.86 -4.98
C VAL A 83 -13.45 0.59 -4.62
N HIS A 84 -12.97 1.01 -3.44
CA HIS A 84 -13.17 2.35 -2.92
C HIS A 84 -11.93 3.24 -3.10
N PHE A 85 -10.75 2.63 -3.16
CA PHE A 85 -9.50 3.36 -3.34
C PHE A 85 -8.41 2.50 -3.99
N ILE A 86 -7.63 3.10 -4.90
CA ILE A 86 -6.51 2.43 -5.57
C ILE A 86 -5.22 3.19 -5.28
N ARG A 87 -4.14 2.49 -4.96
CA ARG A 87 -2.79 3.06 -4.89
C ARG A 87 -1.95 2.57 -6.06
N VAL A 88 -1.48 3.50 -6.87
CA VAL A 88 -0.61 3.18 -8.00
C VAL A 88 0.84 3.48 -7.63
N SER A 89 1.70 2.49 -7.76
CA SER A 89 3.12 2.63 -7.45
C SER A 89 3.87 3.30 -8.60
N MET A 90 4.42 4.49 -8.36
CA MET A 90 5.18 5.27 -9.35
C MET A 90 6.49 5.77 -8.74
N ASP A 91 7.54 4.94 -8.71
CA ASP A 91 8.81 5.28 -8.12
C ASP A 91 9.71 6.02 -9.13
N GLY A 92 9.65 7.36 -9.09
CA GLY A 92 10.30 8.26 -10.02
C GLY A 92 9.51 8.47 -11.32
N VAL A 93 10.07 9.24 -12.22
CA VAL A 93 9.47 9.66 -13.50
C VAL A 93 10.38 9.30 -14.67
N GLY A 94 9.80 8.94 -15.81
CA GLY A 94 10.53 8.64 -17.04
C GLY A 94 11.62 7.58 -16.85
N ALA A 95 12.87 7.94 -17.14
CA ALA A 95 14.00 7.02 -17.08
C ALA A 95 14.26 6.47 -15.67
N THR A 96 14.04 7.26 -14.61
CA THR A 96 14.17 6.80 -13.22
C THR A 96 13.17 5.70 -12.92
N TYR A 97 11.91 5.91 -13.29
CA TYR A 97 10.86 4.90 -13.14
C TYR A 97 11.23 3.60 -13.89
N GLU A 98 11.61 3.72 -15.17
CA GLU A 98 11.94 2.56 -16.01
C GLU A 98 13.15 1.78 -15.49
N ALA A 99 14.16 2.49 -14.95
CA ALA A 99 15.32 1.86 -14.35
C ALA A 99 15.00 1.11 -13.04
N ILE A 100 14.05 1.61 -12.23
CA ILE A 100 13.63 1.01 -10.97
C ILE A 100 12.60 -0.10 -11.19
N ARG A 101 11.55 0.20 -11.94
CA ARG A 101 10.38 -0.66 -12.10
C ARG A 101 10.52 -1.65 -13.27
N ARG A 102 11.44 -1.40 -14.21
CA ARG A 102 11.66 -2.19 -15.44
C ARG A 102 10.38 -2.35 -16.27
N ARG A 103 9.61 -1.28 -16.35
CA ARG A 103 8.36 -1.17 -17.09
C ARG A 103 8.28 0.19 -17.77
N SER A 104 7.51 0.29 -18.84
CA SER A 104 7.33 1.54 -19.57
C SER A 104 6.61 2.60 -18.73
N PHE A 105 7.22 3.76 -18.58
CA PHE A 105 6.61 4.90 -17.90
C PHE A 105 5.42 5.45 -18.70
N ARG A 106 5.55 5.49 -20.02
CA ARG A 106 4.48 5.94 -20.91
C ARG A 106 3.22 5.06 -20.80
N GLU A 107 3.40 3.74 -20.68
CA GLU A 107 2.26 2.84 -20.45
C GLU A 107 1.59 3.15 -19.11
N LEU A 108 2.36 3.34 -18.04
CA LEU A 108 1.81 3.71 -16.74
C LEU A 108 0.93 4.96 -16.85
N GLN A 109 1.45 6.02 -17.47
CA GLN A 109 0.70 7.27 -17.65
C GLN A 109 -0.64 7.04 -18.36
N GLY A 110 -0.65 6.22 -19.42
CA GLY A 110 -1.89 5.83 -20.11
C GLY A 110 -2.87 5.07 -19.20
N ARG A 111 -2.36 4.26 -18.25
CA ARG A 111 -3.20 3.50 -17.31
C ARG A 111 -3.77 4.33 -16.18
N LEU A 112 -3.15 5.46 -15.79
CA LEU A 112 -3.68 6.31 -14.71
C LEU A 112 -5.09 6.83 -15.01
N THR A 113 -5.36 7.19 -16.26
CA THR A 113 -6.70 7.62 -16.68
C THR A 113 -7.73 6.49 -16.45
N LEU A 114 -7.37 5.26 -16.82
CA LEU A 114 -8.26 4.10 -16.66
C LEU A 114 -8.47 3.74 -15.18
N VAL A 115 -7.42 3.83 -14.35
CA VAL A 115 -7.53 3.67 -12.89
C VAL A 115 -8.55 4.64 -12.30
N GLY A 116 -8.55 5.89 -12.76
CA GLY A 116 -9.49 6.92 -12.33
C GLY A 116 -10.95 6.62 -12.67
N THR A 117 -11.24 5.73 -13.63
CA THR A 117 -12.62 5.31 -13.93
C THR A 117 -13.15 4.25 -12.96
N ILE A 118 -12.26 3.50 -12.30
CA ILE A 118 -12.66 2.47 -11.33
C ILE A 118 -13.10 3.12 -10.01
N SER A 119 -12.24 3.96 -9.45
CA SER A 119 -12.47 4.64 -8.17
C SER A 119 -11.51 5.82 -7.98
N ARG A 120 -11.63 6.51 -6.84
CA ARG A 120 -10.59 7.46 -6.41
C ARG A 120 -9.26 6.72 -6.26
N PHE A 121 -8.17 7.42 -6.59
CA PHE A 121 -6.84 6.81 -6.48
C PHE A 121 -5.79 7.79 -5.98
N GLY A 122 -4.70 7.24 -5.47
CA GLY A 122 -3.49 7.96 -5.10
C GLY A 122 -2.26 7.32 -5.71
N ILE A 123 -1.18 8.05 -5.73
CA ILE A 123 0.12 7.59 -6.21
C ILE A 123 1.05 7.37 -5.03
N ASN A 124 1.75 6.22 -5.00
CA ASN A 124 2.78 5.90 -4.03
C ASN A 124 4.15 6.12 -4.66
N VAL A 125 5.04 6.82 -3.95
CA VAL A 125 6.45 7.00 -4.34
C VAL A 125 7.34 6.56 -3.20
N VAL A 126 8.18 5.55 -3.44
CA VAL A 126 9.29 5.24 -2.53
C VAL A 126 10.38 6.28 -2.72
N VAL A 127 10.66 7.06 -1.66
CA VAL A 127 11.61 8.16 -1.70
C VAL A 127 13.00 7.70 -1.25
N ASN A 128 13.97 7.89 -2.11
CA ASN A 128 15.39 7.65 -1.91
C ASN A 128 16.21 8.63 -2.76
N GLU A 129 17.53 8.49 -2.77
CA GLU A 129 18.45 9.37 -3.51
C GLU A 129 18.15 9.43 -5.02
N ARG A 130 17.54 8.39 -5.58
CA ARG A 130 17.24 8.31 -7.03
C ARG A 130 15.90 8.92 -7.38
N THR A 131 14.90 8.85 -6.48
CA THR A 131 13.53 9.29 -6.74
C THR A 131 13.23 10.68 -6.19
N LEU A 132 13.99 11.16 -5.20
CA LEU A 132 13.83 12.50 -4.63
C LEU A 132 13.88 13.61 -5.70
N PRO A 133 14.82 13.62 -6.68
CA PRO A 133 14.87 14.65 -7.70
C PRO A 133 13.62 14.71 -8.61
N ASP A 134 12.84 13.64 -8.66
CA ASP A 134 11.66 13.52 -9.51
C ASP A 134 10.36 13.96 -8.80
N LEU A 135 10.38 14.34 -7.51
CA LEU A 135 9.15 14.58 -6.74
C LEU A 135 8.27 15.69 -7.30
N ASP A 136 8.85 16.77 -7.82
CA ASP A 136 8.06 17.85 -8.46
C ASP A 136 7.32 17.33 -9.69
N ALA A 137 8.01 16.57 -10.54
CA ALA A 137 7.40 15.96 -11.71
C ALA A 137 6.37 14.88 -11.33
N ALA A 138 6.64 14.08 -10.31
CA ALA A 138 5.71 13.09 -9.80
C ALA A 138 4.43 13.74 -9.24
N ALA A 139 4.57 14.84 -8.50
CA ALA A 139 3.44 15.60 -7.97
C ALA A 139 2.60 16.26 -9.08
N ALA A 140 3.25 16.80 -10.11
CA ALA A 140 2.56 17.34 -11.27
C ALA A 140 1.76 16.26 -12.02
N ILE A 141 2.38 15.11 -12.29
CA ILE A 141 1.70 13.97 -12.94
C ILE A 141 0.54 13.46 -12.09
N ALA A 142 0.70 13.37 -10.76
CA ALA A 142 -0.38 12.99 -9.86
C ALA A 142 -1.57 13.96 -9.98
N ALA A 143 -1.31 15.27 -9.95
CA ALA A 143 -2.33 16.29 -10.12
C ALA A 143 -3.02 16.21 -11.49
N ASP A 144 -2.26 16.13 -12.58
CA ASP A 144 -2.76 16.11 -13.96
C ASP A 144 -3.56 14.83 -14.26
N SER A 145 -3.22 13.70 -13.64
CA SER A 145 -3.95 12.45 -13.79
C SER A 145 -5.20 12.34 -12.91
N GLY A 146 -5.48 13.33 -12.06
CA GLY A 146 -6.63 13.33 -11.15
C GLY A 146 -6.43 12.48 -9.89
N ALA A 147 -5.19 12.12 -9.54
CA ALA A 147 -4.91 11.47 -8.28
C ALA A 147 -5.26 12.41 -7.12
N CYS A 148 -5.95 11.90 -6.10
CA CYS A 148 -6.36 12.72 -4.97
C CYS A 148 -5.26 12.89 -3.92
N GLU A 149 -4.19 12.07 -3.98
CA GLU A 149 -3.05 12.18 -3.07
C GLU A 149 -1.77 11.56 -3.65
N LEU A 150 -0.63 12.06 -3.17
CA LEU A 150 0.70 11.53 -3.38
C LEU A 150 1.23 11.02 -2.04
N LEU A 151 1.38 9.70 -1.90
CA LEU A 151 1.93 9.08 -0.70
C LEU A 151 3.43 8.95 -0.82
N LEU A 152 4.15 9.66 0.04
CA LEU A 152 5.59 9.60 0.17
C LEU A 152 5.97 8.47 1.12
N LEU A 153 6.82 7.56 0.65
CA LEU A 153 7.29 6.40 1.40
C LEU A 153 8.81 6.48 1.52
N PRO A 154 9.37 7.17 2.55
CA PRO A 154 10.80 7.12 2.80
C PRO A 154 11.28 5.67 2.81
N GLN A 155 12.30 5.37 2.00
CA GLN A 155 12.76 3.99 1.85
C GLN A 155 13.23 3.42 3.19
N VAL A 156 12.64 2.32 3.62
CA VAL A 156 13.07 1.59 4.83
C VAL A 156 14.12 0.54 4.48
N PRO A 157 15.05 0.21 5.39
CA PRO A 157 15.99 -0.89 5.18
C PRO A 157 15.24 -2.20 5.01
N ALA A 158 15.50 -2.90 3.92
CA ALA A 158 14.88 -4.20 3.66
C ALA A 158 15.77 -5.07 2.77
N ARG A 159 15.91 -6.35 3.10
CA ARG A 159 16.59 -7.37 2.27
C ARG A 159 17.98 -6.96 1.79
N GLY A 160 18.78 -6.38 2.67
CA GLY A 160 20.14 -5.92 2.34
C GLY A 160 20.19 -4.63 1.53
N GLN A 161 19.04 -4.00 1.25
CA GLN A 161 18.99 -2.64 0.72
C GLN A 161 19.00 -1.64 1.88
N PRO A 162 19.79 -0.56 1.79
CA PRO A 162 19.77 0.49 2.80
C PRO A 162 18.44 1.23 2.81
N GLY A 163 18.10 1.84 3.94
CA GLY A 163 17.04 2.84 4.02
C GLY A 163 17.45 4.16 3.38
N ILE A 164 16.53 5.13 3.40
CA ILE A 164 16.82 6.51 2.97
C ILE A 164 17.95 7.09 3.83
N GLY A 165 18.93 7.75 3.20
CA GLY A 165 20.02 8.42 3.89
C GLY A 165 19.53 9.65 4.67
N ALA A 166 20.23 10.00 5.76
CA ALA A 166 19.85 11.15 6.60
C ALA A 166 19.81 12.46 5.81
N HIS A 167 20.74 12.67 4.87
CA HIS A 167 20.75 13.84 4.00
C HIS A 167 19.52 13.89 3.10
N THR A 168 19.20 12.80 2.41
CA THR A 168 18.03 12.69 1.52
C THR A 168 16.73 12.85 2.29
N LEU A 169 16.66 12.32 3.53
CA LEU A 169 15.50 12.53 4.41
C LEU A 169 15.33 14.02 4.78
N GLN A 170 16.41 14.72 5.05
CA GLN A 170 16.36 16.17 5.32
C GLN A 170 15.93 16.96 4.08
N GLU A 171 16.43 16.61 2.90
CA GLU A 171 16.00 17.23 1.64
C GLU A 171 14.50 16.97 1.38
N LEU A 172 14.01 15.76 1.67
CA LEU A 172 12.59 15.44 1.58
C LEU A 172 11.74 16.30 2.52
N ARG A 173 12.19 16.52 3.76
CA ARG A 173 11.50 17.40 4.71
C ARG A 173 11.42 18.84 4.18
N CYS A 174 12.53 19.39 3.69
CA CYS A 174 12.57 20.71 3.08
C CYS A 174 11.62 20.79 1.87
N TRP A 175 11.60 19.73 1.03
CA TRP A 175 10.69 19.69 -0.12
C TRP A 175 9.22 19.71 0.32
N VAL A 176 8.83 18.92 1.32
CA VAL A 176 7.45 18.90 1.86
C VAL A 176 7.06 20.27 2.42
N GLU A 177 7.93 20.93 3.19
CA GLU A 177 7.67 22.26 3.77
C GLU A 177 7.48 23.33 2.69
N THR A 178 8.19 23.23 1.58
CA THR A 178 8.14 24.20 0.47
C THR A 178 7.14 23.85 -0.62
N TYR A 179 6.58 22.65 -0.60
CA TYR A 179 5.61 22.21 -1.60
C TYR A 179 4.38 23.13 -1.66
N ARG A 180 3.99 23.53 -2.88
CA ARG A 180 2.84 24.40 -3.14
C ARG A 180 1.96 23.89 -4.28
N GLY A 181 2.10 22.62 -4.64
CA GLY A 181 1.25 21.99 -5.66
C GLY A 181 -0.15 21.70 -5.15
N SER A 182 -1.01 21.21 -6.04
CA SER A 182 -2.43 20.98 -5.77
C SER A 182 -2.76 19.61 -5.23
N VAL A 183 -1.89 18.60 -5.48
CA VAL A 183 -2.14 17.25 -4.95
C VAL A 183 -1.82 17.19 -3.46
N ARG A 184 -2.66 16.54 -2.67
CA ARG A 184 -2.43 16.34 -1.24
C ARG A 184 -1.24 15.41 -1.02
N LEU A 185 -0.29 15.83 -0.17
CA LEU A 185 0.79 14.96 0.28
C LEU A 185 0.33 14.09 1.46
N CYS A 186 0.76 12.85 1.45
CA CYS A 186 0.58 11.90 2.53
C CYS A 186 1.92 11.23 2.87
N ILE A 187 2.05 10.74 4.10
CA ILE A 187 3.20 9.95 4.54
C ILE A 187 2.69 8.78 5.40
N ASN A 188 3.39 7.66 5.40
CA ASN A 188 3.05 6.54 6.28
C ASN A 188 3.42 6.85 7.74
N GLU A 189 2.64 6.31 8.68
CA GLU A 189 2.81 6.55 10.12
C GLU A 189 4.23 6.30 10.61
N THR A 190 4.84 5.18 10.24
CA THR A 190 6.19 4.79 10.67
C THR A 190 7.31 5.72 10.21
N SER A 191 7.05 6.60 9.25
CA SER A 191 8.02 7.57 8.69
C SER A 191 7.60 9.01 8.92
N ALA A 192 6.53 9.27 9.67
CA ALA A 192 5.93 10.59 9.83
C ALA A 192 6.73 11.51 10.78
N ASP A 193 7.67 10.95 11.56
CA ASP A 193 8.46 11.73 12.52
C ASP A 193 9.25 12.85 11.82
N GLY A 194 9.10 14.06 12.36
CA GLY A 194 9.71 15.28 11.83
C GLY A 194 9.07 15.83 10.56
N PHE A 195 7.87 15.37 10.18
CA PHE A 195 7.05 15.97 9.12
C PHE A 195 5.84 16.71 9.68
N PRO A 196 5.36 17.79 9.03
CA PRO A 196 4.11 18.44 9.40
C PRO A 196 2.94 17.52 9.02
N THR A 197 2.37 16.84 10.01
CA THR A 197 1.27 15.90 9.79
C THR A 197 -0.02 16.38 10.44
N CYS A 198 -1.15 16.00 9.84
CA CYS A 198 -2.48 16.07 10.43
C CYS A 198 -3.04 14.64 10.42
N ASP A 199 -3.12 14.04 11.60
CA ASP A 199 -3.67 12.70 11.77
C ASP A 199 -5.03 12.81 12.48
N PRO A 200 -6.15 12.53 11.78
CA PRO A 200 -7.47 12.59 12.38
C PRO A 200 -7.77 11.42 13.32
N LEU A 201 -6.95 10.36 13.30
CA LEU A 201 -7.15 9.13 14.04
C LEU A 201 -6.04 8.91 15.09
N LEU A 202 -5.69 9.95 15.83
CA LEU A 202 -4.58 9.94 16.82
C LEU A 202 -4.63 8.80 17.84
N GLU A 203 -5.81 8.29 18.16
CA GLU A 203 -5.99 7.18 19.10
C GLU A 203 -5.89 5.81 18.45
N GLU A 204 -5.92 5.74 17.11
CA GLU A 204 -5.80 4.52 16.34
C GLU A 204 -4.33 4.30 15.94
N ARG A 205 -3.56 3.62 16.79
CA ARG A 205 -2.14 3.34 16.58
C ARG A 205 -1.81 1.86 16.68
N GLY A 206 -0.69 1.47 16.10
CA GLY A 206 -0.21 0.08 16.11
C GLY A 206 -1.25 -0.85 15.50
N LEU A 207 -1.54 -1.98 16.17
CA LEU A 207 -2.50 -2.97 15.68
C LEU A 207 -3.95 -2.48 15.63
N ARG A 208 -4.29 -1.39 16.30
CA ARG A 208 -5.62 -0.75 16.17
C ARG A 208 -5.75 0.00 14.84
N ALA A 209 -4.65 0.55 14.31
CA ALA A 209 -4.63 1.25 13.03
C ALA A 209 -4.37 0.32 11.85
N TYR A 210 -3.46 -0.65 12.01
CA TYR A 210 -2.98 -1.47 10.90
C TYR A 210 -2.42 -2.81 11.37
N ALA A 211 -2.71 -3.85 10.60
CA ALA A 211 -2.02 -5.14 10.66
C ALA A 211 -1.82 -5.68 9.24
N HIS A 212 -0.83 -6.54 9.05
CA HIS A 212 -0.48 -7.11 7.75
C HIS A 212 -0.60 -8.63 7.78
N ILE A 213 -1.29 -9.20 6.79
CA ILE A 213 -1.32 -10.65 6.57
C ILE A 213 -0.49 -10.94 5.33
N ASP A 214 0.57 -11.74 5.45
CA ASP A 214 1.40 -12.12 4.30
C ASP A 214 0.78 -13.29 3.51
N ALA A 215 1.39 -13.61 2.36
CA ALA A 215 0.91 -14.66 1.47
C ALA A 215 0.96 -16.08 2.06
N ALA A 216 1.67 -16.29 3.18
CA ALA A 216 1.69 -17.55 3.92
C ALA A 216 0.61 -17.61 5.02
N GLY A 217 -0.21 -16.58 5.20
CA GLY A 217 -1.24 -16.50 6.24
C GLY A 217 -0.68 -16.15 7.60
N VAL A 218 0.44 -15.44 7.66
CA VAL A 218 1.06 -14.96 8.89
C VAL A 218 0.67 -13.50 9.12
N LEU A 219 0.07 -13.23 10.26
CA LEU A 219 -0.30 -11.89 10.72
C LEU A 219 0.90 -11.20 11.35
N LYS A 220 1.16 -9.96 10.98
CA LYS A 220 2.32 -9.15 11.38
C LYS A 220 1.89 -7.73 11.73
N ALA A 221 2.65 -7.04 12.57
CA ALA A 221 2.39 -5.64 12.89
C ALA A 221 2.56 -4.72 11.66
N THR A 222 3.54 -5.00 10.80
CA THR A 222 3.71 -4.31 9.51
C THR A 222 4.21 -5.28 8.43
N SER A 223 4.14 -4.87 7.18
CA SER A 223 4.67 -5.65 6.05
C SER A 223 6.21 -5.85 6.07
N TYR A 224 6.92 -5.11 6.93
CA TYR A 224 8.38 -5.19 7.07
C TYR A 224 8.83 -6.13 8.19
N HIS A 225 7.94 -6.50 9.12
CA HIS A 225 8.28 -7.42 10.20
C HIS A 225 8.57 -8.82 9.67
N ALA A 226 9.66 -9.41 10.16
CA ALA A 226 10.03 -10.79 9.79
C ALA A 226 9.17 -11.80 10.55
N ALA A 227 8.94 -11.57 11.84
CA ALA A 227 8.13 -12.42 12.71
C ALA A 227 6.64 -12.04 12.66
N GLY A 228 5.79 -12.98 13.06
CA GLY A 228 4.35 -12.79 13.18
C GLY A 228 3.66 -14.07 13.61
N VAL A 229 2.34 -14.04 13.74
CA VAL A 229 1.49 -15.13 14.24
C VAL A 229 0.75 -15.79 13.08
N SER A 230 0.82 -17.10 12.96
CA SER A 230 0.03 -17.84 11.96
C SER A 230 -1.46 -17.79 12.33
N ILE A 231 -2.31 -17.41 11.37
CA ILE A 231 -3.75 -17.28 11.62
C ILE A 231 -4.42 -18.64 11.87
N GLY A 232 -4.01 -19.68 11.14
CA GLY A 232 -4.53 -21.03 11.33
C GLY A 232 -6.07 -21.15 11.28
N GLU A 233 -6.60 -22.15 12.00
CA GLU A 233 -8.05 -22.42 12.08
C GLU A 233 -8.77 -21.52 13.10
N VAL A 234 -8.04 -20.97 14.07
CA VAL A 234 -8.61 -20.15 15.15
C VAL A 234 -9.11 -18.78 14.70
N GLY A 235 -8.73 -18.35 13.50
CA GLY A 235 -9.20 -17.13 12.88
C GLY A 235 -8.30 -15.91 13.12
N VAL A 236 -8.61 -14.82 12.41
CA VAL A 236 -7.76 -13.63 12.39
C VAL A 236 -7.81 -12.85 13.70
N LEU A 237 -8.94 -12.85 14.41
CA LEU A 237 -9.07 -12.12 15.67
C LEU A 237 -8.23 -12.74 16.78
N ALA A 238 -8.22 -14.06 16.90
CA ALA A 238 -7.36 -14.76 17.87
C ALA A 238 -5.87 -14.55 17.56
N ALA A 239 -5.50 -14.49 16.27
CA ALA A 239 -4.13 -14.16 15.88
C ALA A 239 -3.76 -12.70 16.20
N LEU A 240 -4.70 -11.75 16.08
CA LEU A 240 -4.50 -10.34 16.48
C LEU A 240 -4.28 -10.23 17.99
N ASP A 241 -5.09 -10.91 18.80
CA ASP A 241 -4.93 -10.91 20.25
C ASP A 241 -3.58 -11.49 20.67
N HIS A 242 -3.16 -12.59 20.03
CA HIS A 242 -1.85 -13.20 20.31
C HIS A 242 -0.71 -12.26 19.93
N LEU A 243 -0.75 -11.67 18.72
CA LEU A 243 0.27 -10.72 18.29
C LEU A 243 0.34 -9.49 19.21
N ALA A 244 -0.79 -9.00 19.70
CA ALA A 244 -0.84 -7.88 20.63
C ALA A 244 -0.13 -8.20 21.96
N HIS A 245 -0.31 -9.42 22.49
CA HIS A 245 0.37 -9.89 23.71
C HIS A 245 1.89 -10.01 23.49
N GLU A 246 2.32 -10.65 22.39
CA GLU A 246 3.75 -10.76 22.06
C GLU A 246 4.45 -9.40 21.94
N LEU A 247 3.79 -8.40 21.34
CA LEU A 247 4.36 -7.05 21.20
C LEU A 247 4.45 -6.35 22.56
N ALA A 248 3.44 -6.48 23.42
CA ALA A 248 3.47 -5.90 24.76
C ALA A 248 4.56 -6.50 25.66
N GLU A 249 4.84 -7.80 25.54
CA GLU A 249 5.91 -8.46 26.28
C GLU A 249 7.31 -8.04 25.82
N ASN A 250 7.48 -7.68 24.55
CA ASN A 250 8.77 -7.23 23.99
C ASN A 250 9.08 -5.76 24.28
N ASP A 251 8.07 -4.95 24.63
CA ASP A 251 8.22 -3.54 24.98
C ASP A 251 8.39 -3.31 26.52
N ALA A 252 8.28 -4.36 27.33
CA ALA A 252 8.43 -4.35 28.79
C ALA A 252 9.84 -4.72 29.25
#